data_9f9af785fe26f1286e2324b0d6c01dd7
#
_entry.id   9f9af785fe26f1286e2324b0d6c01dd7
#
_cell.length_a   1.000
_cell.length_b   1.000
_cell.length_c   1.000
_cell.angle_alpha   90.00
_cell.angle_beta   90.00
_cell.angle_gamma   90.00
#
_symmetry.space_group_name_H-M   'P 1'
#
loop_
_entity.id
_entity.type
_entity.pdbx_description
1 polymer ?
#
loop_
_entity_poly.entity_id
_entity_poly.type
_entity_poly.pdbx_seq_one_letter_code
_entity_poly.pdbx_strand_id
1 'polypeptide(L)'
;MIIVNTRGKIYGQIAAFSGYILSIVGLISMTIIGFGVALAGLFIGFTTRGTMIDTDNKLFKVYRKYFGLFSRGGWRPVSEMECIRLITHPLNGTDHSIKIKKNDIHIIFQGKFAHEHVFIKRCTDLESARYEAQRLGELVGLPVELGGSRA
;
A
#
# COMPACT_ATOMS: atom_id res chain seq x y z
N MET A 1 -5.78 12.56 15.00
CA MET A 1 -5.95 11.08 14.90
C MET A 1 -5.10 10.54 13.76
N ILE A 2 -4.34 9.46 14.00
CA ILE A 2 -3.48 8.90 12.94
C ILE A 2 -4.13 7.64 12.37
N ILE A 3 -4.41 7.64 11.08
CA ILE A 3 -4.94 6.49 10.34
C ILE A 3 -3.78 5.80 9.63
N VAL A 4 -3.57 4.51 9.89
CA VAL A 4 -2.50 3.73 9.30
C VAL A 4 -3.08 2.70 8.34
N ASN A 5 -2.74 2.80 7.08
CA ASN A 5 -3.14 1.84 6.04
C ASN A 5 -1.91 1.13 5.48
N THR A 6 -1.82 -0.17 5.73
CA THR A 6 -0.74 -1.00 5.19
C THR A 6 -1.13 -1.54 3.81
N ARG A 7 -0.36 -1.18 2.79
CA ARG A 7 -0.60 -1.66 1.41
C ARG A 7 -0.20 -3.13 1.21
N GLY A 8 0.68 -3.65 2.07
CA GLY A 8 1.18 -5.01 2.00
C GLY A 8 2.70 -5.10 1.75
N LYS A 9 3.16 -6.26 1.34
CA LYS A 9 4.57 -6.54 1.07
C LYS A 9 5.06 -5.80 -0.18
N ILE A 10 6.26 -5.21 -0.13
CA ILE A 10 6.83 -4.45 -1.27
C ILE A 10 7.10 -5.37 -2.44
N TYR A 11 7.67 -6.54 -2.16
CA TYR A 11 8.09 -7.52 -3.17
C TYR A 11 6.97 -8.51 -3.55
N GLY A 12 5.74 -8.32 -3.05
CA GLY A 12 4.63 -9.25 -3.25
C GLY A 12 4.60 -10.39 -2.24
N GLN A 13 3.50 -11.14 -2.23
CA GLN A 13 3.30 -12.22 -1.26
C GLN A 13 4.24 -13.41 -1.52
N ILE A 14 4.43 -13.78 -2.80
CA ILE A 14 5.28 -14.91 -3.19
C ILE A 14 6.74 -14.64 -2.80
N ALA A 15 7.26 -13.46 -3.14
CA ALA A 15 8.63 -13.09 -2.79
C ALA A 15 8.84 -12.98 -1.26
N ALA A 16 7.83 -12.53 -0.51
CA ALA A 16 7.90 -12.53 0.94
C ALA A 16 7.95 -13.95 1.51
N PHE A 17 7.16 -14.87 0.97
CA PHE A 17 7.19 -16.28 1.36
C PHE A 17 8.55 -16.94 1.05
N SER A 18 9.08 -16.69 -0.16
CA SER A 18 10.44 -17.13 -0.53
C SER A 18 11.51 -16.56 0.41
N GLY A 19 11.35 -15.30 0.84
CA GLY A 19 12.24 -14.68 1.82
C GLY A 19 12.24 -15.40 3.16
N TYR A 20 11.08 -15.86 3.65
CA TYR A 20 11.01 -16.65 4.90
C TYR A 20 11.71 -18.00 4.75
N ILE A 21 11.48 -18.72 3.64
CA ILE A 21 12.16 -19.99 3.36
C ILE A 21 13.68 -19.77 3.32
N LEU A 22 14.14 -18.73 2.61
CA LEU A 22 15.54 -18.39 2.48
C LEU A 22 16.18 -18.09 3.85
N SER A 23 15.43 -17.42 4.75
CA SER A 23 15.89 -17.15 6.11
C SER A 23 16.09 -18.43 6.92
N ILE A 24 15.14 -19.37 6.83
CA ILE A 24 15.21 -20.65 7.54
C ILE A 24 16.41 -21.46 7.05
N VAL A 25 16.57 -21.59 5.72
CA VAL A 25 17.69 -22.32 5.09
C VAL A 25 19.03 -21.71 5.49
N GLY A 26 19.12 -20.36 5.46
CA GLY A 26 20.32 -19.65 5.86
C GLY A 26 20.70 -19.89 7.33
N LEU A 27 19.72 -19.93 8.24
CA LEU A 27 19.97 -20.21 9.65
C LEU A 27 20.41 -21.67 9.90
N ILE A 28 19.82 -22.62 9.19
CA ILE A 28 20.19 -24.05 9.31
C ILE A 28 21.63 -24.30 8.85
N SER A 29 22.11 -23.54 7.87
CA SER A 29 23.47 -23.68 7.33
C SER A 29 24.59 -23.41 8.34
N MET A 30 24.32 -22.69 9.44
CA MET A 30 25.26 -22.31 10.52
C MET A 30 26.61 -21.75 10.03
N THR A 31 26.64 -21.18 8.83
CA THR A 31 27.84 -20.58 8.21
C THR A 31 27.70 -19.05 8.16
N ILE A 32 28.82 -18.35 8.04
CA ILE A 32 28.80 -16.88 7.87
C ILE A 32 27.99 -16.49 6.61
N ILE A 33 28.15 -17.25 5.54
CA ILE A 33 27.38 -17.05 4.30
C ILE A 33 25.90 -17.32 4.53
N GLY A 34 25.56 -18.40 5.25
CA GLY A 34 24.19 -18.74 5.62
C GLY A 34 23.52 -17.64 6.44
N PHE A 35 24.26 -17.03 7.36
CA PHE A 35 23.75 -15.90 8.15
C PHE A 35 23.44 -14.67 7.26
N GLY A 36 24.30 -14.37 6.27
CA GLY A 36 24.04 -13.32 5.27
C GLY A 36 22.79 -13.59 4.44
N VAL A 37 22.60 -14.85 4.03
CA VAL A 37 21.40 -15.29 3.29
C VAL A 37 20.14 -15.17 4.17
N ALA A 38 20.22 -15.53 5.45
CA ALA A 38 19.13 -15.39 6.40
C ALA A 38 18.71 -13.93 6.57
N LEU A 39 19.65 -13.01 6.73
CA LEU A 39 19.37 -11.57 6.83
C LEU A 39 18.71 -11.02 5.56
N ALA A 40 19.19 -11.42 4.37
CA ALA A 40 18.59 -11.03 3.10
C ALA A 40 17.13 -11.55 2.99
N GLY A 41 16.88 -12.77 3.39
CA GLY A 41 15.55 -13.36 3.44
C GLY A 41 14.60 -12.62 4.38
N LEU A 42 15.06 -12.29 5.59
CA LEU A 42 14.31 -11.46 6.55
C LEU A 42 14.00 -10.08 5.96
N PHE A 43 14.96 -9.45 5.30
CA PHE A 43 14.74 -8.15 4.66
C PHE A 43 13.60 -8.21 3.65
N ILE A 44 13.62 -9.20 2.75
CA ILE A 44 12.57 -9.38 1.73
C ILE A 44 11.22 -9.72 2.38
N GLY A 45 11.23 -10.63 3.34
CA GLY A 45 10.01 -11.12 4.00
C GLY A 45 9.30 -10.07 4.84
N PHE A 46 10.05 -9.23 5.55
CA PHE A 46 9.49 -8.26 6.51
C PHE A 46 9.39 -6.82 6.00
N THR A 47 9.78 -6.57 4.73
CA THR A 47 9.66 -5.22 4.18
C THR A 47 8.24 -4.97 3.68
N THR A 48 7.57 -3.96 4.27
CA THR A 48 6.21 -3.55 3.95
C THR A 48 6.14 -2.07 3.57
N ARG A 49 5.07 -1.68 2.91
CA ARG A 49 4.77 -0.28 2.58
C ARG A 49 3.34 0.06 2.95
N GLY A 50 3.10 1.33 3.22
CA GLY A 50 1.77 1.81 3.53
C GLY A 50 1.70 3.33 3.52
N THR A 51 0.51 3.83 3.87
CA THR A 51 0.24 5.26 3.99
C THR A 51 -0.28 5.54 5.39
N MET A 52 0.27 6.55 6.04
CA MET A 52 -0.23 7.12 7.28
C MET A 52 -0.84 8.48 6.99
N ILE A 53 -1.99 8.76 7.59
CA ILE A 53 -2.70 10.03 7.46
C ILE A 53 -2.92 10.57 8.86
N ASP A 54 -2.41 11.75 9.12
CA ASP A 54 -2.68 12.53 10.33
C ASP A 54 -3.78 13.54 10.01
N THR A 55 -4.97 13.27 10.50
CA THR A 55 -6.15 14.10 10.24
C THR A 55 -6.11 15.44 10.98
N ASP A 56 -5.48 15.50 12.15
CA ASP A 56 -5.43 16.70 12.96
C ASP A 56 -4.49 17.76 12.35
N ASN A 57 -3.31 17.32 11.90
CA ASN A 57 -2.33 18.19 11.27
C ASN A 57 -2.49 18.28 9.74
N LYS A 58 -3.44 17.54 9.17
CA LYS A 58 -3.67 17.42 7.71
C LYS A 58 -2.38 17.07 6.95
N LEU A 59 -1.67 16.05 7.45
CA LEU A 59 -0.46 15.53 6.87
C LEU A 59 -0.66 14.08 6.43
N PHE A 60 0.02 13.69 5.37
CA PHE A 60 0.12 12.29 4.99
C PHE A 60 1.58 11.88 4.81
N LYS A 61 1.85 10.60 4.97
CA LYS A 61 3.19 10.01 4.84
C LYS A 61 3.09 8.67 4.14
N VAL A 62 3.79 8.54 3.02
CA VAL A 62 4.04 7.23 2.42
C VAL A 62 5.27 6.64 3.11
N TYR A 63 5.10 5.52 3.78
CA TYR A 63 6.18 4.89 4.52
C TYR A 63 6.57 3.53 3.93
N ARG A 64 7.85 3.21 4.09
CA ARG A 64 8.40 1.87 3.90
C ARG A 64 8.91 1.38 5.24
N LYS A 65 8.49 0.20 5.64
CA LYS A 65 8.88 -0.41 6.90
C LYS A 65 9.83 -1.56 6.60
N TYR A 66 11.07 -1.42 7.04
CA TYR A 66 12.14 -2.40 6.84
C TYR A 66 12.26 -3.29 8.06
N PHE A 67 12.46 -4.60 7.87
CA PHE A 67 12.53 -5.61 8.94
C PHE A 67 11.33 -5.61 9.91
N GLY A 68 10.21 -5.02 9.53
CA GLY A 68 9.09 -4.84 10.43
C GLY A 68 9.30 -3.83 11.56
N LEU A 69 10.47 -3.21 11.67
CA LEU A 69 10.87 -2.33 12.78
C LEU A 69 11.05 -0.88 12.33
N PHE A 70 11.88 -0.63 11.34
CA PHE A 70 12.26 0.73 10.93
C PHE A 70 11.33 1.27 9.85
N SER A 71 10.63 2.37 10.12
CA SER A 71 9.78 3.03 9.13
C SER A 71 10.45 4.29 8.58
N ARG A 72 10.63 4.36 7.26
CA ARG A 72 11.17 5.54 6.58
C ARG A 72 10.11 6.15 5.67
N GLY A 73 10.01 7.47 5.67
CA GLY A 73 9.11 8.27 4.83
C GLY A 73 9.05 9.70 5.36
N GLY A 74 8.73 10.66 4.51
CA GLY A 74 8.53 12.07 4.86
C GLY A 74 7.04 12.39 5.00
N TRP A 75 6.71 13.28 5.94
CA TRP A 75 5.38 13.88 6.03
C TRP A 75 5.21 14.95 4.95
N ARG A 76 4.07 14.95 4.30
CA ARG A 76 3.69 15.95 3.29
C ARG A 76 2.31 16.50 3.62
N PRO A 77 2.05 17.77 3.34
CA PRO A 77 0.73 18.36 3.60
C PRO A 77 -0.30 17.82 2.62
N VAL A 78 -1.50 17.56 3.12
CA VAL A 78 -2.64 17.11 2.30
C VAL A 78 -3.05 18.19 1.30
N SER A 79 -2.74 19.47 1.56
CA SER A 79 -3.02 20.58 0.64
C SER A 79 -2.30 20.48 -0.73
N GLU A 80 -1.33 19.59 -0.87
CA GLU A 80 -0.71 19.25 -2.17
C GLU A 80 -1.62 18.37 -3.03
N MET A 81 -2.64 17.74 -2.43
CA MET A 81 -3.60 16.88 -3.10
C MET A 81 -4.87 17.67 -3.48
N GLU A 82 -5.45 17.35 -4.63
CA GLU A 82 -6.68 18.00 -5.13
C GLU A 82 -7.94 17.31 -4.67
N CYS A 83 -7.94 15.99 -4.76
CA CYS A 83 -9.14 15.20 -4.46
C CYS A 83 -8.80 13.78 -4.00
N ILE A 84 -9.79 13.12 -3.45
CA ILE A 84 -9.79 11.67 -3.23
C ILE A 84 -10.50 11.03 -4.41
N ARG A 85 -9.81 10.13 -5.11
CA ARG A 85 -10.40 9.44 -6.27
C ARG A 85 -10.54 7.95 -6.01
N LEU A 86 -11.69 7.42 -6.42
CA LEU A 86 -11.95 5.99 -6.47
C LEU A 86 -11.60 5.46 -7.86
N ILE A 87 -10.64 4.55 -7.95
CA ILE A 87 -10.27 3.89 -9.21
C ILE A 87 -10.66 2.42 -9.13
N THR A 88 -11.50 2.00 -10.07
CA THR A 88 -11.77 0.59 -10.29
C THR A 88 -10.80 0.08 -11.35
N HIS A 89 -9.93 -0.84 -10.98
CA HIS A 89 -9.09 -1.53 -11.96
C HIS A 89 -9.87 -2.72 -12.52
N PRO A 90 -10.24 -2.72 -13.82
CA PRO A 90 -10.57 -3.95 -14.49
C PRO A 90 -9.28 -4.77 -14.55
N LEU A 91 -9.26 -5.88 -13.86
CA LEU A 91 -8.15 -6.82 -13.93
C LEU A 91 -8.19 -7.51 -15.31
N ASN A 92 -7.65 -6.85 -16.32
CA ASN A 92 -7.27 -7.46 -17.58
C ASN A 92 -5.98 -8.25 -17.36
N GLY A 93 -6.08 -9.34 -16.63
CA GLY A 93 -5.00 -10.29 -16.46
C GLY A 93 -5.30 -11.52 -17.29
N THR A 94 -4.56 -11.72 -18.36
CA THR A 94 -4.45 -12.96 -19.16
C THR A 94 -3.85 -14.13 -18.38
N ASP A 95 -4.00 -14.17 -17.07
CA ASP A 95 -3.49 -15.25 -16.25
C ASP A 95 -4.63 -16.19 -15.86
N HIS A 96 -4.73 -17.30 -16.62
CA HIS A 96 -5.80 -18.29 -16.57
C HIS A 96 -5.86 -19.15 -15.29
N SER A 97 -5.07 -18.86 -14.25
CA SER A 97 -4.94 -19.78 -13.12
C SER A 97 -5.42 -19.30 -11.76
N ILE A 98 -5.83 -18.05 -11.60
CA ILE A 98 -6.37 -17.56 -10.32
C ILE A 98 -7.69 -16.84 -10.57
N LYS A 99 -8.81 -17.38 -10.04
CA LYS A 99 -10.08 -16.67 -9.96
C LYS A 99 -9.92 -15.41 -9.12
N ILE A 100 -9.46 -14.34 -9.75
CA ILE A 100 -9.30 -13.03 -9.11
C ILE A 100 -10.69 -12.43 -8.94
N LYS A 101 -11.05 -12.23 -7.69
CA LYS A 101 -12.32 -11.72 -7.23
C LYS A 101 -12.56 -10.34 -7.85
N LYS A 102 -13.66 -10.24 -8.56
CA LYS A 102 -14.29 -9.08 -9.20
C LYS A 102 -14.12 -7.80 -8.37
N ASN A 103 -13.61 -6.74 -9.01
CA ASN A 103 -13.58 -5.35 -8.56
C ASN A 103 -12.63 -5.03 -7.37
N ASP A 104 -11.35 -4.82 -7.69
CA ASP A 104 -10.45 -4.12 -6.79
C ASP A 104 -10.65 -2.61 -6.93
N ILE A 105 -11.18 -2.00 -5.90
CA ILE A 105 -11.39 -0.55 -5.85
C ILE A 105 -10.28 0.06 -5.00
N HIS A 106 -9.56 0.97 -5.60
CA HIS A 106 -8.48 1.68 -4.93
C HIS A 106 -8.92 3.10 -4.58
N ILE A 107 -8.76 3.47 -3.32
CA ILE A 107 -8.89 4.84 -2.85
C ILE A 107 -7.50 5.46 -2.98
N ILE A 108 -7.40 6.56 -3.72
CA ILE A 108 -6.16 7.29 -3.91
C ILE A 108 -6.32 8.78 -3.61
N PHE A 109 -5.26 9.42 -3.13
CA PHE A 109 -5.11 10.87 -3.21
C PHE A 109 -4.59 11.21 -4.59
N GLN A 110 -5.27 12.10 -5.29
CA GLN A 110 -4.85 12.65 -6.57
C GLN A 110 -4.19 14.00 -6.32
N GLY A 111 -2.95 14.17 -6.78
CA GLY A 111 -2.25 15.45 -6.78
C GLY A 111 -2.63 16.31 -7.98
N LYS A 112 -2.09 17.52 -8.02
CA LYS A 112 -2.32 18.50 -9.12
C LYS A 112 -1.92 17.99 -10.50
N PHE A 113 -0.96 17.09 -10.55
CA PHE A 113 -0.54 16.45 -11.79
C PHE A 113 -1.11 15.05 -11.90
N ALA A 114 -1.53 14.65 -13.10
CA ALA A 114 -2.18 13.35 -13.34
C ALA A 114 -1.34 12.13 -12.92
N HIS A 115 -0.01 12.26 -12.90
CA HIS A 115 0.92 11.22 -12.47
C HIS A 115 1.15 11.20 -10.94
N GLU A 116 0.75 12.26 -10.23
CA GLU A 116 0.88 12.32 -8.77
C GLU A 116 -0.33 11.70 -8.11
N HIS A 117 -0.22 10.42 -7.80
CA HIS A 117 -1.24 9.72 -7.02
C HIS A 117 -0.62 8.95 -5.87
N VAL A 118 -1.27 9.00 -4.73
CA VAL A 118 -0.88 8.29 -3.53
C VAL A 118 -1.95 7.29 -3.17
N PHE A 119 -1.58 6.02 -3.15
CA PHE A 119 -2.48 4.95 -2.76
C PHE A 119 -2.77 5.02 -1.25
N ILE A 120 -4.05 5.00 -0.89
CA ILE A 120 -4.50 5.01 0.49
C ILE A 120 -4.92 3.61 0.93
N LYS A 121 -5.98 3.08 0.31
CA LYS A 121 -6.62 1.84 0.76
C LYS A 121 -7.16 1.06 -0.44
N ARG A 122 -7.22 -0.26 -0.30
CA ARG A 122 -7.88 -1.18 -1.22
C ARG A 122 -9.18 -1.64 -0.60
N CYS A 123 -10.27 -1.59 -1.36
CA CYS A 123 -11.59 -2.07 -0.97
C CYS A 123 -12.06 -3.10 -1.99
N THR A 124 -12.88 -4.06 -1.55
CA THR A 124 -13.44 -5.12 -2.40
C THR A 124 -14.88 -4.81 -2.80
N ASP A 125 -15.49 -3.85 -2.14
CA ASP A 125 -16.88 -3.43 -2.34
C ASP A 125 -16.97 -1.93 -2.58
N LEU A 126 -17.85 -1.52 -3.51
CA LEU A 126 -18.00 -0.13 -3.94
C LEU A 126 -18.65 0.74 -2.86
N GLU A 127 -19.62 0.21 -2.14
CA GLU A 127 -20.29 0.97 -1.08
C GLU A 127 -19.35 1.25 0.07
N SER A 128 -18.60 0.23 0.51
CA SER A 128 -17.55 0.40 1.52
C SER A 128 -16.48 1.38 1.07
N ALA A 129 -16.09 1.34 -0.20
CA ALA A 129 -15.10 2.26 -0.75
C ALA A 129 -15.60 3.71 -0.77
N ARG A 130 -16.87 3.93 -1.14
CA ARG A 130 -17.51 5.25 -1.11
C ARG A 130 -17.58 5.80 0.30
N TYR A 131 -18.08 4.99 1.23
CA TYR A 131 -18.19 5.39 2.64
C TYR A 131 -16.83 5.79 3.22
N GLU A 132 -15.81 4.97 3.02
CA GLU A 132 -14.45 5.25 3.50
C GLU A 132 -13.85 6.50 2.83
N ALA A 133 -14.09 6.69 1.53
CA ALA A 133 -13.60 7.86 0.81
C ALA A 133 -14.28 9.15 1.30
N GLN A 134 -15.59 9.13 1.50
CA GLN A 134 -16.35 10.26 2.04
C GLN A 134 -15.88 10.61 3.44
N ARG A 135 -15.79 9.62 4.32
CA ARG A 135 -15.29 9.80 5.69
C ARG A 135 -13.88 10.40 5.71
N LEU A 136 -12.98 9.92 4.84
CA LEU A 136 -11.64 10.49 4.70
C LEU A 136 -11.71 11.93 4.16
N GLY A 137 -12.56 12.19 3.16
CA GLY A 137 -12.74 13.51 2.58
C GLY A 137 -13.18 14.54 3.62
N GLU A 138 -14.15 14.20 4.46
CA GLU A 138 -14.60 15.05 5.56
C GLU A 138 -13.49 15.32 6.58
N LEU A 139 -12.72 14.28 6.97
CA LEU A 139 -11.64 14.41 7.95
C LEU A 139 -10.45 15.25 7.44
N VAL A 140 -10.15 15.17 6.16
CA VAL A 140 -8.96 15.83 5.57
C VAL A 140 -9.33 17.15 4.89
N GLY A 141 -10.62 17.34 4.56
CA GLY A 141 -11.12 18.52 3.85
C GLY A 141 -10.89 18.47 2.34
N LEU A 142 -10.87 17.27 1.74
CA LEU A 142 -10.72 17.08 0.29
C LEU A 142 -12.03 16.60 -0.35
N PRO A 143 -12.36 17.09 -1.56
CA PRO A 143 -13.50 16.58 -2.32
C PRO A 143 -13.27 15.13 -2.76
N VAL A 144 -14.37 14.35 -2.84
CA VAL A 144 -14.34 12.96 -3.29
C VAL A 144 -14.88 12.88 -4.71
N GLU A 145 -14.05 12.42 -5.64
CA GLU A 145 -14.41 12.15 -7.02
C GLU A 145 -14.60 10.66 -7.25
N LEU A 146 -15.78 10.31 -7.75
CA LEU A 146 -16.03 8.97 -8.26
C LEU A 146 -15.38 8.87 -9.64
N GLY A 147 -14.16 8.36 -9.71
CA GLY A 147 -13.48 8.12 -10.97
C GLY A 147 -14.22 7.08 -11.78
N GLY A 148 -14.92 7.52 -12.82
CA GLY A 148 -15.33 6.62 -13.87
C GLY A 148 -14.09 6.05 -14.55
N SER A 149 -14.10 4.76 -14.90
CA SER A 149 -13.11 4.15 -15.78
C SER A 149 -12.94 5.06 -17.02
N ARG A 150 -11.81 5.73 -17.13
CA ARG A 150 -11.42 6.24 -18.46
C ARG A 150 -11.01 5.02 -19.26
N ALA A 151 -11.87 4.69 -20.25
CA ALA A 151 -11.56 3.79 -21.32
C ALA A 151 -10.27 4.22 -22.05
#